data_f466ecc426b269fb1914f064efeca36d
#
_entry.id   f466ecc426b269fb1914f064efeca36d
#
_cell.length_a   1.000
_cell.length_b   1.000
_cell.length_c   1.000
_cell.angle_alpha   90.00
_cell.angle_beta   90.00
_cell.angle_gamma   90.00
#
_symmetry.space_group_name_H-M   'P 1'
#
loop_
_entity.id
_entity.type
_entity.pdbx_description
1 polymer ?
#
loop_
_entity_poly.entity_id
_entity_poly.type
_entity_poly.pdbx_seq_one_letter_code
_entity_poly.pdbx_strand_id
1 'polypeptide(L)'
;MRAWTRVALACGLALFARAETITLPVTEVREVADFQERAYPGRVVPIAQVNVVPQVSGEILEVAFENGALVKAGDLLYRLDPVKYEAAVKNAEAKVAECKSSAGYAELSYTRHLKLVESRAVSQDAVDNALSARDSARAALAAANADLTVARDNLKHCRITAPISGQIGTTAFTRGNYVTTSSGTLVTLIQMKPIRVRFAISNREYLDLFNGSERRFIEEGKIVLTLANGSAFGEDGQIEYVENAADELTDTVMAYALFPNAERKLKTGGTVTVTLTSRKGVMRPAIPPTAVLQDTQGPYVWVVGAGGAVERRYIARGDLQGDVMFVEKGLKPGERIVAVGGHKVTKGMTVEPAK
;
A
#
# COMPACT_ATOMS: atom_id res chain seq x y z
N MET A 1 -36.98 102.43 18.14
CA MET A 1 -35.74 103.17 17.90
C MET A 1 -34.58 102.16 17.87
N ARG A 2 -33.85 102.17 16.70
CA ARG A 2 -32.55 101.63 16.43
C ARG A 2 -32.17 100.25 16.85
N ALA A 3 -32.07 99.33 15.83
CA ALA A 3 -31.38 98.08 15.67
C ALA A 3 -29.89 98.18 15.85
N TRP A 4 -29.26 97.13 16.29
CA TRP A 4 -27.86 96.78 16.00
C TRP A 4 -27.70 95.30 15.85
N THR A 5 -27.56 94.91 14.61
CA THR A 5 -27.16 93.56 14.14
C THR A 5 -25.72 93.32 14.48
N ARG A 6 -25.38 92.16 15.08
CA ARG A 6 -24.01 91.61 15.14
C ARG A 6 -23.96 90.31 14.35
N VAL A 7 -23.28 90.36 13.21
CA VAL A 7 -22.88 89.22 12.42
C VAL A 7 -21.67 88.57 13.11
N ALA A 8 -21.81 87.31 13.56
CA ALA A 8 -20.68 86.50 14.04
C ALA A 8 -20.24 85.58 12.88
N LEU A 9 -19.02 85.84 12.38
CA LEU A 9 -18.32 85.07 11.36
C LEU A 9 -17.69 83.87 12.05
N ALA A 10 -18.28 82.66 11.89
CA ALA A 10 -17.68 81.41 12.33
C ALA A 10 -16.66 80.91 11.31
N CYS A 11 -15.38 81.13 11.64
CA CYS A 11 -14.25 80.60 10.88
C CYS A 11 -14.05 79.10 11.24
N GLY A 12 -14.57 78.20 10.40
CA GLY A 12 -14.38 76.76 10.54
C GLY A 12 -12.94 76.38 10.15
N LEU A 13 -12.08 76.17 11.14
CA LEU A 13 -10.79 75.54 10.94
C LEU A 13 -10.99 74.06 10.59
N ALA A 14 -10.92 73.69 9.31
CA ALA A 14 -10.78 72.31 8.89
C ALA A 14 -9.37 71.87 9.23
N LEU A 15 -9.17 71.07 10.32
CA LEU A 15 -7.96 70.35 10.58
C LEU A 15 -7.79 69.27 9.49
N PHE A 16 -7.06 69.59 8.44
CA PHE A 16 -6.51 68.54 7.58
C PHE A 16 -5.43 67.79 8.39
N ALA A 17 -5.78 66.63 8.92
CA ALA A 17 -4.82 65.69 9.46
C ALA A 17 -3.87 65.31 8.32
N ARG A 18 -2.65 65.84 8.35
CA ARG A 18 -1.58 65.51 7.41
C ARG A 18 -1.23 64.06 7.62
N ALA A 19 -1.67 63.16 6.74
CA ALA A 19 -1.30 61.79 6.78
C ALA A 19 0.23 61.68 6.68
N GLU A 20 0.87 61.22 7.72
CA GLU A 20 2.32 60.97 7.71
C GLU A 20 2.61 59.88 6.69
N THR A 21 3.34 60.24 5.64
CA THR A 21 3.72 59.31 4.56
C THR A 21 5.07 58.71 4.91
N ILE A 22 5.14 57.37 4.96
CA ILE A 22 6.37 56.62 5.18
C ILE A 22 6.67 55.73 3.96
N THR A 23 7.93 55.69 3.53
CA THR A 23 8.37 54.80 2.44
C THR A 23 8.82 53.47 3.00
N LEU A 24 8.10 52.37 2.66
CA LEU A 24 8.42 51.02 3.13
C LEU A 24 8.32 50.01 1.98
N PRO A 25 9.08 48.91 2.07
CA PRO A 25 8.93 47.80 1.12
C PRO A 25 7.52 47.21 1.21
N VAL A 26 6.83 47.21 0.07
CA VAL A 26 5.50 46.59 -0.09
C VAL A 26 5.63 45.36 -0.97
N THR A 27 5.00 44.28 -0.61
CA THR A 27 4.94 43.06 -1.40
C THR A 27 3.49 42.65 -1.67
N GLU A 28 3.29 41.91 -2.72
CA GLU A 28 2.00 41.36 -3.08
C GLU A 28 1.84 39.96 -2.46
N VAL A 29 0.65 39.65 -1.93
CA VAL A 29 0.29 38.34 -1.47
C VAL A 29 0.22 37.41 -2.67
N ARG A 30 1.13 36.46 -2.76
CA ARG A 30 1.23 35.50 -3.87
C ARG A 30 0.53 34.20 -3.49
N GLU A 31 -0.03 33.54 -4.50
CA GLU A 31 -0.42 32.15 -4.34
C GLU A 31 0.79 31.25 -4.57
N VAL A 32 1.11 30.43 -3.57
CA VAL A 32 2.20 29.46 -3.63
C VAL A 32 1.61 28.08 -3.39
N ALA A 33 2.11 27.08 -4.10
CA ALA A 33 1.71 25.71 -3.89
C ALA A 33 2.25 25.21 -2.53
N ASP A 34 1.35 24.92 -1.63
CA ASP A 34 1.65 24.28 -0.34
C ASP A 34 1.67 22.77 -0.50
N PHE A 35 2.87 22.19 -0.45
CA PHE A 35 3.07 20.74 -0.45
C PHE A 35 3.11 20.26 0.99
N GLN A 36 1.94 19.97 1.53
CA GLN A 36 1.84 19.49 2.91
C GLN A 36 2.57 18.15 3.06
N GLU A 37 3.67 18.16 3.79
CA GLU A 37 4.39 16.95 4.16
C GLU A 37 3.91 16.46 5.51
N ARG A 38 3.56 15.18 5.58
CA ARG A 38 3.16 14.50 6.81
C ARG A 38 4.01 13.24 7.01
N ALA A 39 4.52 13.08 8.21
CA ALA A 39 5.34 11.93 8.58
C ALA A 39 4.52 10.97 9.45
N TYR A 40 4.49 9.70 9.05
CA TYR A 40 3.78 8.64 9.76
C TYR A 40 4.74 7.51 10.13
N PRO A 41 4.61 6.92 11.32
CA PRO A 41 5.31 5.70 11.64
C PRO A 41 4.78 4.56 10.74
N GLY A 42 5.68 3.91 10.02
CA GLY A 42 5.36 2.78 9.16
C GLY A 42 6.06 1.50 9.61
N ARG A 43 5.49 0.37 9.23
CA ARG A 43 6.08 -0.95 9.44
C ARG A 43 6.22 -1.70 8.14
N VAL A 44 7.40 -2.26 7.94
CA VAL A 44 7.69 -3.10 6.78
C VAL A 44 6.99 -4.45 6.93
N VAL A 45 6.20 -4.83 5.93
CA VAL A 45 5.47 -6.11 5.89
C VAL A 45 5.76 -6.83 4.57
N PRO A 46 5.75 -8.17 4.55
CA PRO A 46 5.94 -8.90 3.31
C PRO A 46 4.69 -8.81 2.43
N ILE A 47 4.86 -8.88 1.11
CA ILE A 47 3.75 -9.08 0.18
C ILE A 47 3.25 -10.52 0.27
N ALA A 48 4.18 -11.47 0.28
CA ALA A 48 3.88 -12.88 0.44
C ALA A 48 4.84 -13.51 1.46
N GLN A 49 4.25 -14.25 2.38
CA GLN A 49 4.94 -15.08 3.35
C GLN A 49 4.30 -16.46 3.31
N VAL A 50 5.10 -17.49 3.11
CA VAL A 50 4.62 -18.87 3.03
C VAL A 50 5.37 -19.75 4.02
N ASN A 51 4.61 -20.43 4.85
CA ASN A 51 5.12 -21.46 5.75
C ASN A 51 5.09 -22.80 5.00
N VAL A 52 6.28 -23.31 4.69
CA VAL A 52 6.42 -24.61 4.02
C VAL A 52 6.19 -25.73 5.01
N VAL A 53 5.20 -26.56 4.75
CA VAL A 53 4.82 -27.70 5.57
C VAL A 53 4.93 -28.99 4.75
N PRO A 54 5.27 -30.13 5.36
CA PRO A 54 5.34 -31.40 4.64
C PRO A 54 3.92 -31.92 4.36
N GLN A 55 3.68 -32.39 3.15
CA GLN A 55 2.38 -32.99 2.75
C GLN A 55 2.38 -34.51 2.90
N VAL A 56 3.58 -35.09 3.03
CA VAL A 56 3.78 -36.54 3.25
C VAL A 56 4.82 -36.75 4.35
N SER A 57 4.80 -37.92 4.97
CA SER A 57 5.69 -38.26 6.08
C SER A 57 6.93 -39.02 5.57
N GLY A 58 8.10 -38.65 6.08
CA GLY A 58 9.36 -39.32 5.68
C GLY A 58 10.58 -38.74 6.38
N GLU A 59 11.71 -39.43 6.26
CA GLU A 59 13.01 -38.95 6.69
C GLU A 59 13.56 -37.92 5.70
N ILE A 60 14.14 -36.84 6.20
CA ILE A 60 14.83 -35.84 5.39
C ILE A 60 16.18 -36.38 4.96
N LEU A 61 16.32 -36.71 3.69
CA LEU A 61 17.59 -37.17 3.12
C LEU A 61 18.52 -36.00 2.77
N GLU A 62 17.94 -34.83 2.44
CA GLU A 62 18.70 -33.67 1.98
C GLU A 62 17.96 -32.39 2.30
N VAL A 63 18.71 -31.38 2.73
CA VAL A 63 18.31 -29.98 2.82
C VAL A 63 19.14 -29.23 1.78
N ALA A 64 18.48 -28.72 0.73
CA ALA A 64 19.16 -28.18 -0.46
C ALA A 64 19.36 -26.66 -0.42
N PHE A 65 19.35 -26.04 0.75
CA PHE A 65 19.51 -24.60 0.92
C PHE A 65 20.31 -24.28 2.19
N GLU A 66 20.82 -23.07 2.26
CA GLU A 66 21.40 -22.47 3.46
C GLU A 66 20.38 -21.50 4.11
N ASN A 67 20.41 -21.41 5.45
CA ASN A 67 19.57 -20.46 6.18
C ASN A 67 19.85 -19.01 5.72
N GLY A 68 18.80 -18.26 5.40
CA GLY A 68 18.92 -16.90 4.92
C GLY A 68 19.20 -16.76 3.42
N ALA A 69 19.40 -17.87 2.68
CA ALA A 69 19.63 -17.86 1.23
C ALA A 69 18.42 -17.33 0.44
N LEU A 70 18.68 -16.93 -0.79
CA LEU A 70 17.65 -16.58 -1.76
C LEU A 70 17.30 -17.78 -2.60
N VAL A 71 16.01 -18.05 -2.73
CA VAL A 71 15.48 -19.13 -3.54
C VAL A 71 14.48 -18.60 -4.55
N LYS A 72 14.37 -19.29 -5.68
CA LYS A 72 13.36 -19.04 -6.71
C LYS A 72 12.21 -20.03 -6.53
N ALA A 73 11.03 -19.65 -6.99
CA ALA A 73 9.91 -20.57 -7.07
C ALA A 73 10.29 -21.81 -7.89
N GLY A 74 10.05 -23.02 -7.33
CA GLY A 74 10.42 -24.30 -7.89
C GLY A 74 11.75 -24.86 -7.42
N ASP A 75 12.63 -24.09 -6.77
CA ASP A 75 13.89 -24.59 -6.22
C ASP A 75 13.63 -25.68 -5.17
N LEU A 76 14.45 -26.74 -5.16
CA LEU A 76 14.35 -27.80 -4.18
C LEU A 76 14.74 -27.28 -2.80
N LEU A 77 13.90 -27.56 -1.80
CA LEU A 77 14.17 -27.21 -0.40
C LEU A 77 14.54 -28.44 0.41
N TYR A 78 13.69 -29.45 0.36
CA TYR A 78 13.90 -30.71 1.07
C TYR A 78 13.63 -31.89 0.15
N ARG A 79 14.38 -32.96 0.37
CA ARG A 79 14.11 -34.27 -0.23
C ARG A 79 13.86 -35.27 0.88
N LEU A 80 12.65 -35.82 0.88
CA LEU A 80 12.28 -36.91 1.78
C LEU A 80 12.61 -38.25 1.14
N ASP A 81 12.69 -39.31 1.98
CA ASP A 81 12.90 -40.68 1.49
C ASP A 81 11.70 -41.12 0.61
N PRO A 82 11.91 -41.37 -0.68
CA PRO A 82 10.85 -41.74 -1.61
C PRO A 82 10.53 -43.23 -1.65
N VAL A 83 11.34 -44.12 -1.04
CA VAL A 83 11.31 -45.56 -1.26
C VAL A 83 9.91 -46.16 -1.08
N LYS A 84 9.20 -45.83 0.00
CA LYS A 84 7.85 -46.35 0.23
C LYS A 84 6.83 -45.84 -0.78
N TYR A 85 6.99 -44.59 -1.26
CA TYR A 85 6.10 -43.94 -2.24
C TYR A 85 6.36 -44.47 -3.66
N GLU A 86 7.61 -44.76 -4.01
CA GLU A 86 7.96 -45.40 -5.27
C GLU A 86 7.36 -46.83 -5.32
N ALA A 87 7.42 -47.59 -4.22
CA ALA A 87 6.77 -48.88 -4.12
C ALA A 87 5.25 -48.79 -4.27
N ALA A 88 4.62 -47.79 -3.66
CA ALA A 88 3.18 -47.54 -3.79
C ALA A 88 2.78 -47.23 -5.25
N VAL A 89 3.58 -46.40 -5.97
CA VAL A 89 3.36 -46.11 -7.40
C VAL A 89 3.45 -47.40 -8.21
N LYS A 90 4.49 -48.24 -8.02
CA LYS A 90 4.64 -49.50 -8.74
C LYS A 90 3.48 -50.45 -8.50
N ASN A 91 2.96 -50.54 -7.26
CA ASN A 91 1.81 -51.35 -6.93
C ASN A 91 0.52 -50.85 -7.61
N ALA A 92 0.31 -49.50 -7.61
CA ALA A 92 -0.84 -48.92 -8.30
C ALA A 92 -0.74 -49.08 -9.82
N GLU A 93 0.45 -48.99 -10.43
CA GLU A 93 0.69 -49.27 -11.85
C GLU A 93 0.36 -50.74 -12.21
N ALA A 94 0.76 -51.71 -11.39
CA ALA A 94 0.42 -53.11 -11.58
C ALA A 94 -1.12 -53.34 -11.50
N LYS A 95 -1.82 -52.64 -10.56
CA LYS A 95 -3.28 -52.73 -10.44
C LYS A 95 -3.99 -52.13 -11.66
N VAL A 96 -3.52 -51.02 -12.17
CA VAL A 96 -4.01 -50.41 -13.44
C VAL A 96 -3.85 -51.41 -14.59
N ALA A 97 -2.69 -52.10 -14.70
CA ALA A 97 -2.44 -53.08 -15.75
C ALA A 97 -3.39 -54.28 -15.65
N GLU A 98 -3.65 -54.80 -14.43
CA GLU A 98 -4.63 -55.87 -14.17
C GLU A 98 -6.04 -55.43 -14.60
N CYS A 99 -6.53 -54.28 -14.11
CA CYS A 99 -7.86 -53.79 -14.42
C CYS A 99 -8.03 -53.46 -15.91
N LYS A 100 -6.99 -52.95 -16.58
CA LYS A 100 -6.96 -52.69 -18.02
C LYS A 100 -7.15 -54.01 -18.80
N SER A 101 -6.47 -55.06 -18.42
CA SER A 101 -6.61 -56.38 -19.07
C SER A 101 -8.04 -56.96 -18.89
N SER A 102 -8.58 -56.83 -17.65
CA SER A 102 -9.96 -57.24 -17.36
C SER A 102 -11.00 -56.44 -18.14
N ALA A 103 -10.84 -55.13 -18.22
CA ALA A 103 -11.74 -54.25 -19.01
C ALA A 103 -11.64 -54.58 -20.51
N GLY A 104 -10.46 -54.84 -21.04
CA GLY A 104 -10.26 -55.27 -22.43
C GLY A 104 -10.97 -56.61 -22.71
N TYR A 105 -10.84 -57.60 -21.82
CA TYR A 105 -11.56 -58.87 -21.97
C TYR A 105 -13.08 -58.69 -21.93
N ALA A 106 -13.61 -57.94 -20.98
CA ALA A 106 -15.04 -57.67 -20.82
C ALA A 106 -15.62 -56.93 -22.07
N GLU A 107 -14.86 -55.98 -22.63
CA GLU A 107 -15.22 -55.26 -23.86
C GLU A 107 -15.32 -56.22 -25.08
N LEU A 108 -14.31 -57.09 -25.23
CA LEU A 108 -14.32 -58.09 -26.30
C LEU A 108 -15.47 -59.10 -26.11
N SER A 109 -15.74 -59.51 -24.89
CA SER A 109 -16.86 -60.40 -24.56
C SER A 109 -18.20 -59.76 -24.91
N TYR A 110 -18.45 -58.52 -24.50
CA TYR A 110 -19.65 -57.78 -24.79
C TYR A 110 -19.84 -57.61 -26.30
N THR A 111 -18.80 -57.19 -27.03
CA THR A 111 -18.86 -57.05 -28.48
C THR A 111 -19.19 -58.37 -29.22
N ARG A 112 -18.67 -59.51 -28.68
CA ARG A 112 -18.97 -60.82 -29.22
C ARG A 112 -20.43 -61.18 -28.99
N HIS A 113 -20.98 -60.96 -27.78
CA HIS A 113 -22.39 -61.25 -27.48
C HIS A 113 -23.35 -60.39 -28.31
N LEU A 114 -23.01 -59.11 -28.56
CA LEU A 114 -23.78 -58.26 -29.47
C LEU A 114 -23.92 -58.85 -30.86
N LYS A 115 -22.82 -59.39 -31.43
CA LYS A 115 -22.85 -60.00 -32.78
C LYS A 115 -23.65 -61.33 -32.79
N LEU A 116 -23.60 -62.08 -31.66
CA LEU A 116 -24.31 -63.38 -31.59
C LEU A 116 -25.80 -63.22 -31.34
N VAL A 117 -26.28 -62.16 -30.71
CA VAL A 117 -27.71 -61.89 -30.55
C VAL A 117 -28.38 -61.57 -31.90
N GLU A 118 -27.68 -60.86 -32.79
CA GLU A 118 -28.16 -60.58 -34.13
C GLU A 118 -28.49 -61.89 -34.94
N SER A 119 -27.66 -62.93 -34.71
CA SER A 119 -27.88 -64.26 -35.32
C SER A 119 -28.81 -65.18 -34.47
N ARG A 120 -29.40 -64.66 -33.39
CA ARG A 120 -30.23 -65.41 -32.42
C ARG A 120 -29.52 -66.61 -31.76
N ALA A 121 -28.19 -66.55 -31.66
CA ALA A 121 -27.37 -67.60 -31.08
C ALA A 121 -27.24 -67.47 -29.51
N VAL A 122 -27.63 -66.29 -28.96
CA VAL A 122 -27.64 -66.05 -27.49
C VAL A 122 -28.89 -65.24 -27.11
N SER A 123 -29.27 -65.30 -25.82
CA SER A 123 -30.39 -64.54 -25.27
C SER A 123 -30.02 -63.06 -25.03
N GLN A 124 -31.03 -62.19 -24.95
CA GLN A 124 -30.84 -60.80 -24.56
C GLN A 124 -30.20 -60.67 -23.16
N ASP A 125 -30.62 -61.51 -22.21
CA ASP A 125 -30.06 -61.55 -20.86
C ASP A 125 -28.53 -61.76 -20.86
N ALA A 126 -28.03 -62.58 -21.83
CA ALA A 126 -26.58 -62.79 -21.93
C ALA A 126 -25.84 -61.54 -22.39
N VAL A 127 -26.46 -60.71 -23.24
CA VAL A 127 -25.91 -59.41 -23.67
C VAL A 127 -25.93 -58.43 -22.52
N ASP A 128 -27.06 -58.38 -21.77
CA ASP A 128 -27.23 -57.46 -20.63
C ASP A 128 -26.24 -57.80 -19.51
N ASN A 129 -25.99 -59.08 -19.24
CA ASN A 129 -24.95 -59.52 -18.32
C ASN A 129 -23.52 -59.14 -18.78
N ALA A 130 -23.22 -59.30 -20.07
CA ALA A 130 -21.94 -58.91 -20.66
C ALA A 130 -21.74 -57.39 -20.63
N LEU A 131 -22.81 -56.61 -20.81
CA LEU A 131 -22.82 -55.14 -20.67
C LEU A 131 -22.50 -54.74 -19.23
N SER A 132 -23.19 -55.33 -18.26
CA SER A 132 -22.97 -55.08 -16.85
C SER A 132 -21.52 -55.42 -16.41
N ALA A 133 -20.99 -56.54 -16.89
CA ALA A 133 -19.61 -56.96 -16.61
C ALA A 133 -18.60 -55.99 -17.23
N ARG A 134 -18.84 -55.50 -18.49
CA ARG A 134 -18.01 -54.48 -19.14
C ARG A 134 -18.00 -53.16 -18.33
N ASP A 135 -19.19 -52.70 -17.95
CA ASP A 135 -19.33 -51.45 -17.24
C ASP A 135 -18.68 -51.50 -15.83
N SER A 136 -18.83 -52.63 -15.17
CA SER A 136 -18.13 -52.90 -13.89
C SER A 136 -16.61 -52.92 -14.04
N ALA A 137 -16.09 -53.56 -15.08
CA ALA A 137 -14.64 -53.63 -15.33
C ALA A 137 -14.07 -52.25 -15.73
N ARG A 138 -14.83 -51.43 -16.47
CA ARG A 138 -14.46 -50.05 -16.80
C ARG A 138 -14.44 -49.19 -15.54
N ALA A 139 -15.41 -49.31 -14.66
CA ALA A 139 -15.46 -48.60 -13.39
C ALA A 139 -14.25 -48.98 -12.49
N ALA A 140 -13.89 -50.27 -12.43
CA ALA A 140 -12.72 -50.74 -11.70
C ALA A 140 -11.40 -50.18 -12.26
N LEU A 141 -11.27 -50.09 -13.60
CA LEU A 141 -10.12 -49.46 -14.25
C LEU A 141 -10.05 -47.94 -13.91
N ALA A 142 -11.17 -47.24 -13.92
CA ALA A 142 -11.22 -45.84 -13.55
C ALA A 142 -10.79 -45.61 -12.10
N ALA A 143 -11.24 -46.45 -11.17
CA ALA A 143 -10.80 -46.40 -9.78
C ALA A 143 -9.30 -46.67 -9.61
N ALA A 144 -8.76 -47.70 -10.29
CA ALA A 144 -7.32 -47.96 -10.25
C ALA A 144 -6.46 -46.82 -10.79
N ASN A 145 -6.93 -46.11 -11.86
CA ASN A 145 -6.25 -44.92 -12.36
C ASN A 145 -6.29 -43.75 -11.37
N ALA A 146 -7.38 -43.57 -10.62
CA ALA A 146 -7.46 -42.57 -9.56
C ALA A 146 -6.45 -42.89 -8.43
N ASP A 147 -6.36 -44.13 -8.00
CA ASP A 147 -5.40 -44.59 -6.99
C ASP A 147 -3.95 -44.34 -7.44
N LEU A 148 -3.63 -44.62 -8.71
CA LEU A 148 -2.31 -44.35 -9.30
C LEU A 148 -2.00 -42.84 -9.28
N THR A 149 -2.99 -42.01 -9.54
CA THR A 149 -2.82 -40.54 -9.51
C THR A 149 -2.47 -40.09 -8.07
N VAL A 150 -3.15 -40.59 -7.06
CA VAL A 150 -2.85 -40.31 -5.66
C VAL A 150 -1.45 -40.80 -5.28
N ALA A 151 -1.08 -42.00 -5.68
CA ALA A 151 0.25 -42.55 -5.38
C ALA A 151 1.37 -41.68 -6.02
N ARG A 152 1.20 -41.23 -7.25
CA ARG A 152 2.14 -40.34 -7.94
C ARG A 152 2.22 -38.96 -7.29
N ASP A 153 1.11 -38.41 -6.84
CA ASP A 153 1.09 -37.12 -6.16
C ASP A 153 1.82 -37.19 -4.82
N ASN A 154 1.62 -38.26 -4.05
CA ASN A 154 2.36 -38.51 -2.81
C ASN A 154 3.87 -38.63 -3.07
N LEU A 155 4.29 -39.30 -4.13
CA LEU A 155 5.71 -39.39 -4.52
C LEU A 155 6.28 -38.02 -4.89
N LYS A 156 5.51 -37.20 -5.61
CA LYS A 156 5.90 -35.83 -5.95
C LYS A 156 6.14 -34.99 -4.70
N HIS A 157 5.30 -35.17 -3.67
CA HIS A 157 5.44 -34.46 -2.40
C HIS A 157 6.66 -34.87 -1.57
N CYS A 158 7.38 -35.93 -1.92
CA CYS A 158 8.70 -36.22 -1.35
C CYS A 158 9.77 -35.19 -1.76
N ARG A 159 9.52 -34.41 -2.80
CA ARG A 159 10.37 -33.28 -3.22
C ARG A 159 9.66 -31.97 -2.87
N ILE A 160 10.03 -31.41 -1.74
CA ILE A 160 9.46 -30.16 -1.24
C ILE A 160 10.19 -29.00 -1.92
N THR A 161 9.47 -28.22 -2.73
CA THR A 161 10.02 -27.10 -3.49
C THR A 161 9.49 -25.76 -2.98
N ALA A 162 10.20 -24.68 -3.29
CA ALA A 162 9.79 -23.32 -2.94
C ALA A 162 8.52 -22.90 -3.71
N PRO A 163 7.41 -22.56 -3.03
CA PRO A 163 6.19 -22.11 -3.70
C PRO A 163 6.29 -20.69 -4.24
N ILE A 164 7.16 -19.85 -3.67
CA ILE A 164 7.40 -18.47 -4.07
C ILE A 164 8.91 -18.20 -4.12
N SER A 165 9.31 -17.19 -4.89
CA SER A 165 10.67 -16.66 -4.82
C SER A 165 10.83 -15.73 -3.63
N GLY A 166 11.89 -15.86 -2.85
CA GLY A 166 12.09 -15.03 -1.66
C GLY A 166 13.33 -15.41 -0.87
N GLN A 167 13.44 -14.85 0.32
CA GLN A 167 14.46 -15.22 1.29
C GLN A 167 13.93 -16.32 2.19
N ILE A 168 14.71 -17.37 2.36
CA ILE A 168 14.39 -18.48 3.23
C ILE A 168 14.77 -18.12 4.67
N GLY A 169 13.94 -18.51 5.61
CA GLY A 169 14.19 -18.33 7.04
C GLY A 169 15.13 -19.38 7.61
N THR A 170 15.16 -19.50 8.93
CA THR A 170 15.88 -20.56 9.63
C THR A 170 15.03 -21.81 9.72
N THR A 171 15.61 -22.96 9.42
CA THR A 171 14.97 -24.25 9.66
C THR A 171 15.51 -24.90 10.95
N ALA A 172 14.61 -25.57 11.68
CA ALA A 172 14.97 -26.44 12.79
C ALA A 172 15.16 -27.91 12.36
N PHE A 173 14.82 -28.24 11.11
CA PHE A 173 14.85 -29.60 10.57
C PHE A 173 16.09 -29.82 9.71
N THR A 174 16.88 -30.80 10.10
CA THR A 174 18.14 -31.18 9.43
C THR A 174 18.02 -32.56 8.78
N ARG A 175 19.01 -32.93 7.97
CA ARG A 175 19.12 -34.28 7.43
C ARG A 175 19.08 -35.32 8.56
N GLY A 176 18.32 -36.40 8.35
CA GLY A 176 18.08 -37.47 9.32
C GLY A 176 16.86 -37.24 10.21
N ASN A 177 16.26 -36.05 10.24
CA ASN A 177 15.01 -35.86 10.96
C ASN A 177 13.85 -36.53 10.22
N TYR A 178 12.97 -37.17 10.98
CA TYR A 178 11.71 -37.70 10.46
C TYR A 178 10.62 -36.63 10.59
N VAL A 179 9.94 -36.31 9.49
CA VAL A 179 8.85 -35.33 9.45
C VAL A 179 7.54 -35.99 9.10
N THR A 180 6.44 -35.41 9.59
CA THR A 180 5.06 -35.86 9.34
C THR A 180 4.21 -34.65 8.94
N THR A 181 3.02 -34.88 8.43
CA THR A 181 2.04 -33.81 8.13
C THR A 181 1.66 -32.96 9.34
N SER A 182 1.92 -33.45 10.57
CA SER A 182 1.70 -32.73 11.83
C SER A 182 2.96 -32.05 12.38
N SER A 183 4.12 -32.15 11.73
CA SER A 183 5.39 -31.54 12.20
C SER A 183 5.39 -30.02 12.17
N GLY A 184 4.37 -29.40 11.56
CA GLY A 184 4.26 -27.95 11.43
C GLY A 184 5.17 -27.36 10.34
N THR A 185 5.60 -26.14 10.55
CA THR A 185 6.39 -25.39 9.56
C THR A 185 7.85 -25.86 9.54
N LEU A 186 8.30 -26.37 8.40
CA LEU A 186 9.71 -26.73 8.17
C LEU A 186 10.58 -25.48 8.02
N VAL A 187 10.11 -24.54 7.23
CA VAL A 187 10.80 -23.25 6.97
C VAL A 187 9.80 -22.23 6.47
N THR A 188 10.07 -20.95 6.73
CA THR A 188 9.28 -19.83 6.22
C THR A 188 10.00 -19.15 5.07
N LEU A 189 9.29 -18.88 3.98
CA LEU A 189 9.74 -18.10 2.83
C LEU A 189 9.09 -16.73 2.87
N ILE A 190 9.89 -15.68 2.66
CA ILE A 190 9.42 -14.30 2.67
C ILE A 190 9.84 -13.62 1.37
N GLN A 191 8.87 -13.08 0.64
CA GLN A 191 9.14 -12.25 -0.52
C GLN A 191 9.71 -10.90 -0.06
N MET A 192 10.96 -10.61 -0.49
CA MET A 192 11.68 -9.40 -0.13
C MET A 192 11.67 -8.33 -1.22
N LYS A 193 11.27 -8.69 -2.45
CA LYS A 193 11.26 -7.82 -3.63
C LYS A 193 10.01 -8.10 -4.48
N PRO A 194 9.16 -7.09 -4.71
CA PRO A 194 9.07 -5.85 -3.94
C PRO A 194 8.66 -6.12 -2.50
N ILE A 195 8.69 -5.08 -1.65
CA ILE A 195 8.27 -5.16 -0.25
C ILE A 195 7.19 -4.12 0.01
N ARG A 196 6.37 -4.36 1.00
CA ARG A 196 5.26 -3.48 1.37
C ARG A 196 5.56 -2.75 2.67
N VAL A 197 5.12 -1.51 2.77
CA VAL A 197 5.12 -0.74 4.01
C VAL A 197 3.68 -0.38 4.33
N ARG A 198 3.24 -0.69 5.55
CA ARG A 198 1.94 -0.25 6.07
C ARG A 198 2.14 0.92 7.02
N PHE A 199 1.24 1.88 6.97
CA PHE A 199 1.20 3.02 7.88
C PHE A 199 -0.24 3.46 8.12
N ALA A 200 -0.50 4.06 9.28
CA ALA A 200 -1.81 4.58 9.64
C ALA A 200 -1.88 6.07 9.32
N ILE A 201 -2.91 6.49 8.60
CA ILE A 201 -3.26 7.89 8.38
C ILE A 201 -4.57 8.18 9.11
N SER A 202 -4.69 9.35 9.78
CA SER A 202 -5.95 9.70 10.40
C SER A 202 -7.04 9.89 9.34
N ASN A 203 -8.25 9.46 9.64
CA ASN A 203 -9.40 9.59 8.74
C ASN A 203 -9.65 11.06 8.36
N ARG A 204 -9.43 11.97 9.31
CA ARG A 204 -9.51 13.40 9.08
C ARG A 204 -8.51 13.86 8.02
N GLU A 205 -7.24 13.49 8.13
CA GLU A 205 -6.20 13.89 7.16
C GLU A 205 -6.44 13.25 5.79
N TYR A 206 -6.94 12.01 5.75
CA TYR A 206 -7.33 11.34 4.52
C TYR A 206 -8.44 12.11 3.77
N LEU A 207 -9.43 12.62 4.54
CA LEU A 207 -10.49 13.46 3.99
C LEU A 207 -9.97 14.83 3.56
N ASP A 208 -9.16 15.49 4.39
CA ASP A 208 -8.64 16.84 4.13
C ASP A 208 -7.70 16.89 2.91
N LEU A 209 -6.78 15.91 2.79
CA LEU A 209 -5.76 15.89 1.72
C LEU A 209 -6.29 15.34 0.39
N PHE A 210 -7.17 14.34 0.44
CA PHE A 210 -7.59 13.58 -0.74
C PHE A 210 -9.10 13.56 -0.95
N ASN A 211 -9.84 14.31 -0.14
CA ASN A 211 -11.31 14.38 -0.19
C ASN A 211 -11.97 12.99 -0.08
N GLY A 212 -11.37 12.09 0.71
CA GLY A 212 -11.84 10.71 0.88
C GLY A 212 -11.77 9.85 -0.39
N SER A 213 -11.05 10.29 -1.41
CA SER A 213 -10.92 9.57 -2.67
C SER A 213 -9.66 8.72 -2.70
N GLU A 214 -9.82 7.40 -2.62
CA GLU A 214 -8.71 6.43 -2.75
C GLU A 214 -7.94 6.62 -4.05
N ARG A 215 -8.64 6.89 -5.15
CA ARG A 215 -8.01 7.15 -6.45
C ARG A 215 -7.08 8.35 -6.39
N ARG A 216 -7.51 9.46 -5.77
CA ARG A 216 -6.66 10.64 -5.59
C ARG A 216 -5.48 10.34 -4.68
N PHE A 217 -5.68 9.60 -3.60
CA PHE A 217 -4.63 9.19 -2.70
C PHE A 217 -3.55 8.40 -3.43
N ILE A 218 -3.93 7.44 -4.28
CA ILE A 218 -2.99 6.62 -5.07
C ILE A 218 -2.28 7.44 -6.15
N GLU A 219 -3.01 8.30 -6.89
CA GLU A 219 -2.46 9.04 -8.04
C GLU A 219 -1.65 10.27 -7.63
N GLU A 220 -2.08 11.00 -6.60
CA GLU A 220 -1.52 12.28 -6.18
C GLU A 220 -0.57 12.17 -4.98
N GLY A 221 -0.63 11.09 -4.22
CA GLY A 221 0.27 10.84 -3.10
C GLY A 221 1.68 10.49 -3.57
N LYS A 222 2.67 11.22 -3.06
CA LYS A 222 4.09 10.87 -3.16
C LYS A 222 4.56 10.35 -1.81
N ILE A 223 5.22 9.20 -1.83
CA ILE A 223 5.72 8.56 -0.61
C ILE A 223 7.23 8.40 -0.69
N VAL A 224 7.88 8.85 0.38
CA VAL A 224 9.32 8.68 0.61
C VAL A 224 9.50 8.02 1.97
N LEU A 225 10.51 7.15 2.08
CA LEU A 225 10.84 6.51 3.35
C LEU A 225 12.12 7.09 3.96
N THR A 226 12.06 7.27 5.26
CA THR A 226 13.24 7.47 6.12
C THR A 226 13.44 6.22 6.98
N LEU A 227 14.63 5.65 6.92
CA LEU A 227 15.00 4.46 7.67
C LEU A 227 15.16 4.79 9.17
N ALA A 228 15.18 3.76 10.02
CA ALA A 228 15.31 3.92 11.48
C ALA A 228 16.57 4.67 11.93
N ASN A 229 17.63 4.68 11.12
CA ASN A 229 18.86 5.44 11.36
C ASN A 229 18.81 6.89 10.87
N GLY A 230 17.67 7.37 10.37
CA GLY A 230 17.49 8.71 9.83
C GLY A 230 17.91 8.91 8.37
N SER A 231 18.47 7.89 7.70
CA SER A 231 18.84 8.01 6.28
C SER A 231 17.62 7.85 5.37
N ALA A 232 17.61 8.57 4.24
CA ALA A 232 16.60 8.39 3.21
C ALA A 232 16.76 7.02 2.53
N PHE A 233 15.65 6.37 2.19
CA PHE A 233 15.69 5.05 1.53
C PHE A 233 16.21 5.11 0.10
N GLY A 234 15.96 6.21 -0.61
CA GLY A 234 16.48 6.47 -1.95
C GLY A 234 15.68 5.88 -3.10
N GLU A 235 14.68 5.03 -2.84
CA GLU A 235 13.75 4.49 -3.84
C GLU A 235 12.35 5.03 -3.56
N ASP A 236 11.68 5.57 -4.59
CA ASP A 236 10.31 6.07 -4.47
C ASP A 236 9.32 4.91 -4.31
N GLY A 237 8.35 5.08 -3.42
CA GLY A 237 7.26 4.14 -3.22
C GLY A 237 6.02 4.50 -4.04
N GLN A 238 5.16 3.51 -4.22
CA GLN A 238 3.85 3.68 -4.82
C GLN A 238 2.79 3.25 -3.81
N ILE A 239 1.78 4.10 -3.62
CA ILE A 239 0.61 3.72 -2.82
C ILE A 239 -0.12 2.62 -3.57
N GLU A 240 -0.38 1.51 -2.89
CA GLU A 240 -1.05 0.34 -3.49
C GLU A 240 -2.55 0.39 -3.25
N TYR A 241 -2.94 0.54 -2.00
CA TYR A 241 -4.35 0.65 -1.58
C TYR A 241 -4.45 1.22 -0.16
N VAL A 242 -5.69 1.51 0.22
CA VAL A 242 -6.09 1.89 1.57
C VAL A 242 -7.12 0.88 2.04
N GLU A 243 -7.08 0.48 3.30
CA GLU A 243 -8.11 -0.39 3.86
C GLU A 243 -9.49 0.28 3.80
N ASN A 244 -10.52 -0.52 3.58
CA ASN A 244 -11.90 -0.07 3.46
C ASN A 244 -12.59 0.18 4.81
N ALA A 245 -11.90 -0.08 5.91
CA ALA A 245 -12.38 0.15 7.27
C ALA A 245 -11.38 1.00 8.04
N ALA A 246 -11.88 1.97 8.79
CA ALA A 246 -11.11 2.69 9.79
C ALA A 246 -11.08 1.89 11.09
N ASP A 247 -9.98 2.00 11.83
CA ASP A 247 -9.87 1.48 13.19
C ASP A 247 -10.77 2.31 14.12
N GLU A 248 -11.72 1.65 14.78
CA GLU A 248 -12.74 2.32 15.61
C GLU A 248 -12.17 3.03 16.84
N LEU A 249 -10.99 2.60 17.34
CA LEU A 249 -10.38 3.15 18.53
C LEU A 249 -9.52 4.37 18.24
N THR A 250 -8.88 4.39 17.07
CA THR A 250 -7.88 5.42 16.73
C THR A 250 -8.36 6.36 15.63
N ASP A 251 -9.50 6.09 15.00
CA ASP A 251 -10.02 6.80 13.80
C ASP A 251 -8.94 6.94 12.72
N THR A 252 -8.19 5.85 12.49
CA THR A 252 -7.16 5.80 11.47
C THR A 252 -7.49 4.78 10.40
N VAL A 253 -7.06 5.06 9.17
CA VAL A 253 -7.17 4.15 8.03
C VAL A 253 -5.78 3.63 7.69
N MET A 254 -5.66 2.31 7.50
CA MET A 254 -4.39 1.70 7.11
C MET A 254 -4.14 1.88 5.63
N ALA A 255 -3.00 2.47 5.30
CA ALA A 255 -2.51 2.60 3.94
C ALA A 255 -1.31 1.68 3.70
N TYR A 256 -1.22 1.17 2.49
CA TYR A 256 -0.16 0.27 2.05
C TYR A 256 0.55 0.83 0.83
N ALA A 257 1.87 0.81 0.88
CA ALA A 257 2.72 1.25 -0.20
C ALA A 257 3.77 0.21 -0.57
N LEU A 258 4.03 0.07 -1.87
CA LEU A 258 5.03 -0.82 -2.44
C LEU A 258 6.34 -0.09 -2.66
N PHE A 259 7.44 -0.76 -2.33
CA PHE A 259 8.80 -0.30 -2.58
C PHE A 259 9.61 -1.40 -3.28
N PRO A 260 10.43 -1.06 -4.28
CA PRO A 260 11.19 -2.04 -5.04
C PRO A 260 12.16 -2.86 -4.17
N ASN A 261 12.80 -2.22 -3.16
CA ASN A 261 13.75 -2.82 -2.21
C ASN A 261 14.88 -3.59 -2.92
N ALA A 262 15.47 -2.98 -3.95
CA ALA A 262 16.48 -3.63 -4.80
C ALA A 262 17.67 -4.14 -4.00
N GLU A 263 18.16 -3.37 -3.03
CA GLU A 263 19.28 -3.71 -2.15
C GLU A 263 18.87 -4.49 -0.89
N ARG A 264 17.57 -4.79 -0.70
CA ARG A 264 17.05 -5.53 0.47
C ARG A 264 17.38 -4.87 1.82
N LYS A 265 17.47 -3.54 1.83
CA LYS A 265 17.69 -2.74 3.03
C LYS A 265 16.50 -2.82 4.00
N LEU A 266 15.28 -2.90 3.44
CA LEU A 266 14.06 -3.06 4.22
C LEU A 266 13.89 -4.53 4.61
N LYS A 267 13.80 -4.79 5.90
CA LYS A 267 13.53 -6.10 6.49
C LYS A 267 12.13 -6.14 7.07
N THR A 268 11.44 -7.25 6.86
CA THR A 268 10.10 -7.48 7.43
C THR A 268 10.11 -7.27 8.94
N GLY A 269 9.10 -6.57 9.45
CA GLY A 269 9.00 -6.20 10.86
C GLY A 269 9.76 -4.94 11.24
N GLY A 270 10.62 -4.41 10.36
CA GLY A 270 11.35 -3.15 10.59
C GLY A 270 10.41 -1.95 10.65
N THR A 271 10.78 -0.94 11.45
CA THR A 271 10.09 0.34 11.54
C THR A 271 10.75 1.35 10.61
N VAL A 272 9.95 2.15 9.93
CA VAL A 272 10.37 3.22 9.02
C VAL A 272 9.48 4.43 9.25
N THR A 273 9.93 5.62 8.85
CA THR A 273 9.08 6.80 8.79
C THR A 273 8.64 7.00 7.34
N VAL A 274 7.34 7.04 7.13
CA VAL A 274 6.71 7.30 5.84
C VAL A 274 6.42 8.78 5.75
N THR A 275 7.04 9.49 4.82
CA THR A 275 6.70 10.88 4.50
C THR A 275 5.76 10.87 3.31
N LEU A 276 4.54 11.31 3.54
CA LEU A 276 3.48 11.46 2.53
C LEU A 276 3.40 12.93 2.13
N THR A 277 3.47 13.19 0.84
CA THR A 277 3.36 14.54 0.26
C THR A 277 2.34 14.48 -0.88
N SER A 278 1.50 15.49 -1.02
CA SER A 278 0.65 15.61 -2.22
C SER A 278 1.50 16.09 -3.40
N ARG A 279 1.40 15.42 -4.55
CA ARG A 279 2.06 15.87 -5.81
C ARG A 279 1.47 17.16 -6.35
N LYS A 280 0.21 17.44 -6.03
CA LYS A 280 -0.47 18.69 -6.35
C LYS A 280 -0.53 19.53 -5.09
N GLY A 281 0.34 20.53 -4.98
CA GLY A 281 0.27 21.51 -3.91
C GLY A 281 -1.10 22.23 -3.92
N VAL A 282 -1.64 22.49 -2.74
CA VAL A 282 -2.81 23.34 -2.60
C VAL A 282 -2.35 24.78 -2.72
N MET A 283 -2.89 25.54 -3.70
CA MET A 283 -2.58 26.97 -3.83
C MET A 283 -3.11 27.72 -2.61
N ARG A 284 -2.21 28.36 -1.87
CA ARG A 284 -2.54 29.13 -0.67
C ARG A 284 -1.87 30.50 -0.71
N PRO A 285 -2.51 31.54 -0.12
CA PRO A 285 -1.86 32.84 0.07
C PRO A 285 -0.59 32.67 0.92
N ALA A 286 0.51 33.20 0.41
CA ALA A 286 1.81 33.16 1.09
C ALA A 286 2.42 34.55 1.16
N ILE A 287 3.06 34.85 2.28
CA ILE A 287 3.68 36.16 2.58
C ILE A 287 5.07 35.95 3.19
N PRO A 288 5.96 36.91 3.11
CA PRO A 288 7.21 36.88 3.84
C PRO A 288 6.97 36.89 5.37
N PRO A 289 7.67 36.05 6.16
CA PRO A 289 7.51 36.02 7.62
C PRO A 289 7.74 37.37 8.29
N THR A 290 8.59 38.23 7.68
CA THR A 290 8.91 39.57 8.15
C THR A 290 7.74 40.55 8.09
N ALA A 291 6.69 40.24 7.31
CA ALA A 291 5.49 41.06 7.22
C ALA A 291 4.53 40.82 8.40
N VAL A 292 4.69 39.72 9.14
CA VAL A 292 3.80 39.37 10.23
C VAL A 292 4.24 40.02 11.52
N LEU A 293 3.31 40.74 12.14
CA LEU A 293 3.49 41.39 13.43
C LEU A 293 2.59 40.70 14.44
N GLN A 294 2.89 40.86 15.73
CA GLN A 294 2.14 40.27 16.85
C GLN A 294 1.74 41.37 17.83
N ASP A 295 0.47 41.34 18.23
CA ASP A 295 -0.01 42.16 19.36
C ASP A 295 -0.80 41.30 20.36
N THR A 296 -1.47 41.91 21.32
CA THR A 296 -2.27 41.23 22.36
C THR A 296 -3.49 40.49 21.83
N GLN A 297 -3.96 40.83 20.63
CA GLN A 297 -5.12 40.21 19.99
C GLN A 297 -4.73 39.08 19.02
N GLY A 298 -3.44 39.02 18.61
CA GLY A 298 -2.96 37.98 17.71
C GLY A 298 -2.02 38.47 16.61
N PRO A 299 -1.65 37.59 15.68
CA PRO A 299 -0.84 37.94 14.53
C PRO A 299 -1.62 38.81 13.53
N TYR A 300 -0.97 39.85 13.01
CA TYR A 300 -1.56 40.76 12.05
C TYR A 300 -0.56 41.24 10.99
N VAL A 301 -1.07 41.78 9.93
CA VAL A 301 -0.30 42.44 8.86
C VAL A 301 -0.89 43.81 8.54
N TRP A 302 -0.07 44.69 7.94
CA TRP A 302 -0.55 45.90 7.36
C TRP A 302 -0.87 45.74 5.88
N VAL A 303 -2.16 45.81 5.54
CA VAL A 303 -2.62 45.77 4.14
C VAL A 303 -2.64 47.16 3.60
N VAL A 304 -2.05 47.35 2.38
CA VAL A 304 -1.96 48.64 1.69
C VAL A 304 -3.10 48.72 0.68
N GLY A 305 -4.05 49.58 0.95
CA GLY A 305 -5.21 49.85 0.08
C GLY A 305 -4.90 50.77 -1.11
N ALA A 306 -5.96 51.06 -1.87
CA ALA A 306 -5.88 52.04 -2.97
C ALA A 306 -5.49 53.43 -2.41
N GLY A 307 -4.46 54.05 -3.00
CA GLY A 307 -3.95 55.34 -2.52
C GLY A 307 -2.91 55.27 -1.38
N GLY A 308 -2.43 54.07 -1.00
CA GLY A 308 -1.38 53.90 0.00
C GLY A 308 -1.87 53.89 1.46
N ALA A 309 -3.14 54.02 1.74
CA ALA A 309 -3.69 53.95 3.09
C ALA A 309 -3.52 52.51 3.67
N VAL A 310 -3.07 52.42 4.92
CA VAL A 310 -2.81 51.13 5.56
C VAL A 310 -3.93 50.74 6.52
N GLU A 311 -4.30 49.48 6.47
CA GLU A 311 -5.26 48.86 7.35
C GLU A 311 -4.62 47.68 8.10
N ARG A 312 -4.81 47.65 9.42
CA ARG A 312 -4.40 46.48 10.22
C ARG A 312 -5.39 45.37 10.07
N ARG A 313 -4.90 44.17 9.63
CA ARG A 313 -5.73 43.01 9.46
C ARG A 313 -5.12 41.82 10.18
N TYR A 314 -5.95 41.21 11.05
CA TYR A 314 -5.57 39.98 11.78
C TYR A 314 -5.66 38.79 10.83
N ILE A 315 -4.68 37.89 10.96
CA ILE A 315 -4.54 36.71 10.13
C ILE A 315 -4.44 35.45 10.96
N ALA A 316 -4.89 34.31 10.41
CA ALA A 316 -4.54 33.01 10.93
C ALA A 316 -3.27 32.53 10.20
N ARG A 317 -2.19 32.33 10.96
CA ARG A 317 -0.93 31.83 10.41
C ARG A 317 -1.04 30.36 10.10
N GLY A 318 -0.53 29.95 8.93
CA GLY A 318 -0.25 28.57 8.57
C GLY A 318 1.23 28.24 8.79
N ASP A 319 1.67 27.16 8.14
CA ASP A 319 3.03 26.65 8.25
C ASP A 319 4.06 27.57 7.56
N LEU A 320 5.29 27.55 8.05
CA LEU A 320 6.43 28.22 7.45
C LEU A 320 7.16 27.22 6.55
N GLN A 321 7.30 27.55 5.27
CA GLN A 321 8.01 26.71 4.32
C GLN A 321 9.08 27.54 3.58
N GLY A 322 10.35 27.28 3.91
CA GLY A 322 11.47 28.10 3.42
C GLY A 322 11.30 29.57 3.82
N ASP A 323 11.26 30.47 2.84
CA ASP A 323 11.18 31.93 3.04
C ASP A 323 9.74 32.46 3.02
N VAL A 324 8.72 31.62 2.97
CA VAL A 324 7.32 32.03 2.93
C VAL A 324 6.50 31.44 4.05
N MET A 325 5.61 32.24 4.59
CA MET A 325 4.60 31.84 5.57
C MET A 325 3.25 31.76 4.89
N PHE A 326 2.60 30.61 4.96
CA PHE A 326 1.23 30.46 4.47
C PHE A 326 0.24 31.16 5.39
N VAL A 327 -0.85 31.65 4.80
CA VAL A 327 -1.95 32.30 5.53
C VAL A 327 -3.22 31.49 5.34
N GLU A 328 -3.79 30.99 6.44
CA GLU A 328 -5.02 30.23 6.40
C GLU A 328 -6.27 31.10 6.24
N LYS A 329 -6.29 32.25 6.92
CA LYS A 329 -7.41 33.21 6.88
C LYS A 329 -6.92 34.64 7.04
N GLY A 330 -7.65 35.57 6.42
CA GLY A 330 -7.45 37.00 6.61
C GLY A 330 -6.85 37.75 5.44
N LEU A 331 -6.24 37.07 4.46
CA LEU A 331 -5.68 37.67 3.24
C LEU A 331 -6.22 37.01 1.99
N LYS A 332 -6.26 37.80 0.92
CA LYS A 332 -6.58 37.30 -0.43
C LYS A 332 -5.36 37.47 -1.35
N PRO A 333 -5.18 36.57 -2.33
CA PRO A 333 -4.17 36.74 -3.36
C PRO A 333 -4.32 38.11 -4.08
N GLY A 334 -3.20 38.74 -4.41
CA GLY A 334 -3.17 40.02 -5.06
C GLY A 334 -3.27 41.23 -4.11
N GLU A 335 -3.55 41.06 -2.83
CA GLU A 335 -3.49 42.14 -1.86
C GLU A 335 -2.05 42.59 -1.61
N ARG A 336 -1.82 43.90 -1.46
CA ARG A 336 -0.50 44.45 -1.13
C ARG A 336 -0.35 44.59 0.38
N ILE A 337 0.79 44.19 0.90
CA ILE A 337 1.11 44.25 2.33
C ILE A 337 2.50 44.88 2.54
N VAL A 338 2.72 45.46 3.71
CA VAL A 338 4.04 45.91 4.14
C VAL A 338 4.92 44.71 4.43
N ALA A 339 6.01 44.55 3.66
CA ALA A 339 6.90 43.37 3.77
C ALA A 339 7.87 43.46 4.97
N VAL A 340 8.39 44.65 5.25
CA VAL A 340 9.38 44.89 6.31
C VAL A 340 9.11 46.25 6.95
N GLY A 341 9.38 46.38 8.26
CA GLY A 341 9.27 47.64 8.97
C GLY A 341 7.85 48.02 9.42
N GLY A 342 6.93 47.07 9.41
CA GLY A 342 5.54 47.26 9.84
C GLY A 342 5.37 47.81 11.26
N HIS A 343 6.38 47.65 12.17
CA HIS A 343 6.37 48.24 13.52
C HIS A 343 6.43 49.76 13.52
N LYS A 344 6.81 50.39 12.39
CA LYS A 344 6.83 51.85 12.22
C LYS A 344 5.49 52.39 11.74
N VAL A 345 4.56 51.53 11.38
CA VAL A 345 3.27 51.90 10.80
C VAL A 345 2.20 51.97 11.89
N THR A 346 1.41 53.05 11.86
CA THR A 346 0.23 53.21 12.73
C THR A 346 -1.04 53.37 11.86
N LYS A 347 -2.19 53.04 12.46
CA LYS A 347 -3.48 53.14 11.76
C LYS A 347 -3.71 54.58 11.22
N GLY A 348 -4.00 54.73 9.93
CA GLY A 348 -4.27 55.99 9.30
C GLY A 348 -3.05 56.64 8.59
N MET A 349 -1.86 56.05 8.65
CA MET A 349 -0.73 56.43 7.84
C MET A 349 -0.88 56.06 6.37
N THR A 350 -0.12 56.73 5.51
CA THR A 350 0.00 56.40 4.07
C THR A 350 1.39 55.81 3.82
N VAL A 351 1.44 54.61 3.20
CA VAL A 351 2.72 53.98 2.83
C VAL A 351 2.93 54.12 1.32
N GLU A 352 4.09 54.68 0.94
CA GLU A 352 4.58 54.66 -0.41
C GLU A 352 5.53 53.47 -0.62
N PRO A 353 5.34 52.67 -1.71
CA PRO A 353 6.25 51.57 -1.98
C PRO A 353 7.67 52.06 -2.23
N ALA A 354 8.64 51.57 -1.44
CA ALA A 354 10.04 51.73 -1.73
C ALA A 354 10.37 51.03 -3.06
N LYS A 355 11.09 51.74 -3.96
CA LYS A 355 11.55 51.16 -5.23
C LYS A 355 12.59 50.08 -5.00
#